data_96e5a1a027e5dde657c532b28e207952
#
_entry.id   96e5a1a027e5dde657c532b28e207952
#
_cell.length_a   1.000
_cell.length_b   1.000
_cell.length_c   1.000
_cell.angle_alpha   90.00
_cell.angle_beta   90.00
_cell.angle_gamma   90.00
#
_symmetry.space_group_name_H-M   'P 1'
#
loop_
_entity.id
_entity.type
_entity.pdbx_description
1 polymer ?
#
loop_
_entity_poly.entity_id
_entity_poly.type
_entity_poly.pdbx_seq_one_letter_code
_entity_poly.pdbx_strand_id
1 'polypeptide(L)'
;MLPGIKLFDLTNKTAIVTGGSKGLGLAMAEGLASAGANLVIISRNEKEGKAAAEKIVKEYKTKAIAISATVTSEEEIQKAVATTIKEFGSIDILINNAGINIRGPIDELSYEDFKKVQQTNVDGTWLPSKAVVPQMKKQNSGRIINLASTLGVVGLANRTPYATSKGAVVQMTRALALELAPFHITVNAICPGPFLTDMNIPIKDDENTKKFIVGAVALERWGELQEIQGAAIYLASAASSYTTGSLITIDGGWTAR
;
A
#
# COMPACT_ATOMS: atom_id res chain seq x y z
N MET A 1 14.40 26.43 9.08
CA MET A 1 13.40 25.39 8.67
C MET A 1 12.61 25.00 9.90
N LEU A 2 11.29 25.01 9.84
CA LEU A 2 10.44 24.59 10.96
C LEU A 2 10.74 23.13 11.32
N PRO A 3 10.91 22.80 12.62
CA PRO A 3 11.20 21.42 13.04
C PRO A 3 10.20 20.40 12.48
N GLY A 4 8.91 20.76 12.37
CA GLY A 4 7.87 19.90 11.85
C GLY A 4 8.09 19.40 10.42
N ILE A 5 8.66 20.19 9.53
CA ILE A 5 8.96 19.79 8.15
C ILE A 5 10.06 18.72 8.11
N LYS A 6 11.06 18.82 9.01
CA LYS A 6 12.14 17.82 9.08
C LYS A 6 11.65 16.43 9.50
N LEU A 7 10.51 16.34 10.17
CA LEU A 7 9.92 15.06 10.57
C LEU A 7 9.48 14.22 9.36
N PHE A 8 9.28 14.84 8.20
CA PHE A 8 8.91 14.15 6.95
C PHE A 8 10.11 13.67 6.12
N ASP A 9 11.33 13.98 6.54
CA ASP A 9 12.56 13.56 5.86
C ASP A 9 12.75 12.04 5.98
N LEU A 10 12.91 11.38 4.83
CA LEU A 10 13.14 9.94 4.69
C LEU A 10 14.55 9.61 4.16
N THR A 11 15.46 10.60 4.19
CA THR A 11 16.86 10.40 3.75
C THR A 11 17.49 9.23 4.50
N ASN A 12 18.15 8.34 3.75
CA ASN A 12 18.75 7.09 4.23
C ASN A 12 17.75 6.04 4.77
N LYS A 13 16.45 6.22 4.57
CA LYS A 13 15.45 5.19 4.86
C LYS A 13 15.29 4.26 3.68
N THR A 14 15.05 2.99 3.95
CA THR A 14 14.78 1.96 2.93
C THR A 14 13.33 1.52 3.00
N ALA A 15 12.62 1.66 1.88
CA ALA A 15 11.21 1.32 1.76
C ALA A 15 11.00 0.18 0.76
N ILE A 16 10.28 -0.86 1.18
CA ILE A 16 9.76 -1.91 0.31
C ILE A 16 8.32 -1.55 -0.06
N VAL A 17 7.99 -1.58 -1.36
CA VAL A 17 6.62 -1.36 -1.85
C VAL A 17 6.18 -2.56 -2.69
N THR A 18 5.20 -3.34 -2.18
CA THR A 18 4.63 -4.45 -2.95
C THR A 18 3.61 -3.93 -3.97
N GLY A 19 3.63 -4.50 -5.18
CA GLY A 19 2.83 -3.97 -6.29
C GLY A 19 3.20 -2.54 -6.66
N GLY A 20 4.47 -2.16 -6.47
CA GLY A 20 4.97 -0.80 -6.64
C GLY A 20 5.30 -0.42 -8.10
N SER A 21 5.01 -1.27 -9.09
CA SER A 21 5.35 -0.99 -10.50
C SER A 21 4.38 -0.06 -11.21
N LYS A 22 3.18 0.16 -10.69
CA LYS A 22 2.13 1.00 -11.28
C LYS A 22 1.08 1.47 -10.27
N GLY A 23 0.18 2.35 -10.73
CA GLY A 23 -0.98 2.82 -9.96
C GLY A 23 -0.60 3.45 -8.63
N LEU A 24 -1.41 3.20 -7.58
CA LEU A 24 -1.19 3.77 -6.25
C LEU A 24 0.14 3.32 -5.63
N GLY A 25 0.59 2.08 -5.90
CA GLY A 25 1.87 1.58 -5.40
C GLY A 25 3.05 2.38 -5.94
N LEU A 26 3.09 2.65 -7.24
CA LEU A 26 4.12 3.49 -7.85
C LEU A 26 4.03 4.93 -7.34
N ALA A 27 2.83 5.49 -7.27
CA ALA A 27 2.65 6.86 -6.76
C ALA A 27 3.16 7.01 -5.32
N MET A 28 2.86 6.04 -4.43
CA MET A 28 3.41 6.04 -3.07
C MET A 28 4.93 5.88 -3.06
N ALA A 29 5.49 5.00 -3.90
CA ALA A 29 6.94 4.84 -4.03
C ALA A 29 7.62 6.14 -4.49
N GLU A 30 7.06 6.83 -5.47
CA GLU A 30 7.52 8.15 -5.93
C GLU A 30 7.45 9.20 -4.82
N GLY A 31 6.36 9.21 -4.04
CA GLY A 31 6.21 10.08 -2.88
C GLY A 31 7.32 9.84 -1.86
N LEU A 32 7.60 8.58 -1.48
CA LEU A 32 8.68 8.25 -0.55
C LEU A 32 10.06 8.62 -1.12
N ALA A 33 10.29 8.40 -2.42
CA ALA A 33 11.53 8.78 -3.09
C ALA A 33 11.74 10.30 -3.09
N SER A 34 10.67 11.09 -3.31
CA SER A 34 10.71 12.55 -3.25
C SER A 34 11.08 13.09 -1.87
N ALA A 35 10.79 12.32 -0.82
CA ALA A 35 11.19 12.60 0.56
C ALA A 35 12.57 12.04 0.93
N GLY A 36 13.30 11.41 -0.01
CA GLY A 36 14.67 10.95 0.15
C GLY A 36 14.85 9.45 0.42
N ALA A 37 13.78 8.64 0.42
CA ALA A 37 13.87 7.20 0.68
C ALA A 37 14.52 6.43 -0.48
N ASN A 38 15.27 5.38 -0.15
CA ASN A 38 15.67 4.34 -1.10
C ASN A 38 14.51 3.35 -1.28
N LEU A 39 14.32 2.83 -2.49
CA LEU A 39 13.15 2.02 -2.84
C LEU A 39 13.49 0.60 -3.27
N VAL A 40 12.66 -0.33 -2.83
CA VAL A 40 12.61 -1.70 -3.35
C VAL A 40 11.21 -1.94 -3.88
N ILE A 41 11.10 -2.06 -5.20
CA ILE A 41 9.85 -2.30 -5.91
C ILE A 41 9.64 -3.80 -6.07
N ILE A 42 8.66 -4.36 -5.39
CA ILE A 42 8.27 -5.76 -5.58
C ILE A 42 7.11 -5.83 -6.57
N SER A 43 7.32 -6.56 -7.67
CA SER A 43 6.32 -6.78 -8.73
C SER A 43 6.48 -8.18 -9.33
N ARG A 44 5.39 -8.82 -9.74
CA ARG A 44 5.43 -10.09 -10.49
C ARG A 44 6.01 -9.91 -11.89
N ASN A 45 5.81 -8.75 -12.49
CA ASN A 45 6.35 -8.41 -13.79
C ASN A 45 7.71 -7.70 -13.61
N GLU A 46 8.77 -8.42 -13.89
CA GLU A 46 10.15 -7.94 -13.75
C GLU A 46 10.41 -6.69 -14.61
N LYS A 47 9.92 -6.67 -15.85
CA LYS A 47 10.12 -5.56 -16.78
C LYS A 47 9.45 -4.27 -16.28
N GLU A 48 8.19 -4.36 -15.83
CA GLU A 48 7.49 -3.21 -15.24
C GLU A 48 8.16 -2.73 -13.95
N GLY A 49 8.60 -3.66 -13.10
CA GLY A 49 9.32 -3.34 -11.86
C GLY A 49 10.63 -2.59 -12.12
N LYS A 50 11.45 -3.08 -13.07
CA LYS A 50 12.70 -2.42 -13.48
C LYS A 50 12.45 -1.02 -14.04
N ALA A 51 11.48 -0.87 -14.93
CA ALA A 51 11.14 0.44 -15.49
C ALA A 51 10.69 1.45 -14.40
N ALA A 52 9.92 1.00 -13.40
CA ALA A 52 9.53 1.82 -12.26
C ALA A 52 10.73 2.25 -11.40
N ALA A 53 11.65 1.32 -11.09
CA ALA A 53 12.86 1.62 -10.34
C ALA A 53 13.78 2.60 -11.09
N GLU A 54 14.00 2.39 -12.39
CA GLU A 54 14.79 3.29 -13.24
C GLU A 54 14.19 4.71 -13.30
N LYS A 55 12.87 4.82 -13.44
CA LYS A 55 12.16 6.10 -13.37
C LYS A 55 12.42 6.82 -12.05
N ILE A 56 12.27 6.12 -10.92
CA ILE A 56 12.52 6.69 -9.58
C ILE A 56 13.95 7.19 -9.45
N VAL A 57 14.95 6.39 -9.83
CA VAL A 57 16.36 6.79 -9.78
C VAL A 57 16.61 8.05 -10.63
N LYS A 58 16.03 8.09 -11.83
CA LYS A 58 16.21 9.21 -12.77
C LYS A 58 15.60 10.51 -12.23
N GLU A 59 14.37 10.43 -11.68
CA GLU A 59 13.59 11.62 -11.30
C GLU A 59 13.98 12.14 -9.91
N TYR A 60 14.17 11.24 -8.93
CA TYR A 60 14.34 11.64 -7.52
C TYR A 60 15.79 11.54 -7.02
N LYS A 61 16.73 10.97 -7.80
CA LYS A 61 18.15 10.81 -7.44
C LYS A 61 18.38 9.97 -6.18
N THR A 62 17.42 9.14 -5.81
CA THR A 62 17.54 8.13 -4.74
C THR A 62 17.92 6.79 -5.34
N LYS A 63 18.34 5.82 -4.50
CA LYS A 63 18.57 4.46 -4.97
C LYS A 63 17.24 3.72 -5.09
N ALA A 64 17.07 2.95 -6.16
CA ALA A 64 15.92 2.06 -6.30
C ALA A 64 16.31 0.77 -7.02
N ILE A 65 15.79 -0.37 -6.55
CA ILE A 65 15.91 -1.67 -7.20
C ILE A 65 14.53 -2.30 -7.38
N ALA A 66 14.41 -3.19 -8.35
CA ALA A 66 13.23 -4.01 -8.54
C ALA A 66 13.53 -5.48 -8.23
N ILE A 67 12.61 -6.14 -7.56
CA ILE A 67 12.67 -7.58 -7.28
C ILE A 67 11.39 -8.23 -7.81
N SER A 68 11.57 -9.23 -8.68
CA SER A 68 10.45 -10.03 -9.16
C SER A 68 10.05 -11.03 -8.08
N ALA A 69 8.84 -10.87 -7.55
CA ALA A 69 8.27 -11.78 -6.55
C ALA A 69 6.74 -11.68 -6.53
N THR A 70 6.09 -12.81 -6.21
CA THR A 70 4.66 -12.81 -5.86
C THR A 70 4.48 -12.73 -4.35
N VAL A 71 3.57 -11.85 -3.92
CA VAL A 71 3.28 -11.65 -2.49
C VAL A 71 2.63 -12.86 -1.82
N THR A 72 2.20 -13.84 -2.60
CA THR A 72 1.58 -15.09 -2.12
C THR A 72 2.59 -16.24 -1.94
N SER A 73 3.88 -16.01 -2.23
CA SER A 73 4.97 -16.96 -2.02
C SER A 73 5.84 -16.52 -0.84
N GLU A 74 5.77 -17.25 0.26
CA GLU A 74 6.59 -16.97 1.45
C GLU A 74 8.09 -17.00 1.10
N GLU A 75 8.52 -17.99 0.29
CA GLU A 75 9.91 -18.14 -0.11
C GLU A 75 10.43 -16.93 -0.93
N GLU A 76 9.63 -16.47 -1.92
CA GLU A 76 10.01 -15.33 -2.76
C GLU A 76 10.08 -14.04 -1.94
N ILE A 77 9.15 -13.83 -1.01
CA ILE A 77 9.15 -12.67 -0.11
C ILE A 77 10.34 -12.70 0.85
N GLN A 78 10.68 -13.85 1.41
CA GLN A 78 11.86 -13.99 2.26
C GLN A 78 13.15 -13.68 1.48
N LYS A 79 13.28 -14.15 0.23
CA LYS A 79 14.40 -13.81 -0.65
C LYS A 79 14.46 -12.32 -0.97
N ALA A 80 13.31 -11.69 -1.22
CA ALA A 80 13.23 -10.25 -1.46
C ALA A 80 13.68 -9.44 -0.24
N VAL A 81 13.26 -9.82 0.95
CA VAL A 81 13.68 -9.20 2.22
C VAL A 81 15.19 -9.37 2.44
N ALA A 82 15.73 -10.58 2.25
CA ALA A 82 17.16 -10.84 2.37
C ALA A 82 18.00 -10.01 1.38
N THR A 83 17.55 -9.91 0.13
CA THR A 83 18.17 -9.07 -0.90
C THR A 83 18.14 -7.60 -0.50
N THR A 84 17.02 -7.12 0.03
CA THR A 84 16.90 -5.73 0.51
C THR A 84 17.90 -5.42 1.62
N ILE A 85 18.03 -6.32 2.60
CA ILE A 85 18.99 -6.16 3.71
C ILE A 85 20.42 -6.15 3.18
N LYS A 86 20.75 -7.02 2.21
CA LYS A 86 22.07 -7.07 1.60
C LYS A 86 22.44 -5.79 0.86
N GLU A 87 21.50 -5.21 0.11
CA GLU A 87 21.74 -4.03 -0.74
C GLU A 87 21.73 -2.71 0.05
N PHE A 88 20.87 -2.59 1.08
CA PHE A 88 20.61 -1.33 1.77
C PHE A 88 20.97 -1.35 3.27
N GLY A 89 21.17 -2.52 3.87
CA GLY A 89 21.52 -2.68 5.29
C GLY A 89 20.33 -2.60 6.26
N SER A 90 19.21 -2.01 5.86
CA SER A 90 18.02 -1.83 6.70
C SER A 90 16.71 -2.01 5.92
N ILE A 91 15.62 -2.20 6.66
CA ILE A 91 14.24 -2.09 6.17
C ILE A 91 13.51 -1.19 7.15
N ASP A 92 13.28 0.05 6.77
CA ASP A 92 12.62 1.03 7.63
C ASP A 92 11.11 1.11 7.38
N ILE A 93 10.68 0.89 6.15
CA ILE A 93 9.30 1.07 5.70
C ILE A 93 8.86 -0.13 4.86
N LEU A 94 7.66 -0.63 5.11
CA LEU A 94 6.95 -1.56 4.25
C LEU A 94 5.61 -0.97 3.84
N ILE A 95 5.34 -0.89 2.52
CA ILE A 95 4.01 -0.61 1.99
C ILE A 95 3.45 -1.88 1.36
N ASN A 96 2.44 -2.46 2.00
CA ASN A 96 1.65 -3.58 1.47
C ASN A 96 0.55 -3.04 0.56
N ASN A 97 0.85 -2.91 -0.74
CA ASN A 97 -0.10 -2.36 -1.71
C ASN A 97 -0.61 -3.40 -2.71
N ALA A 98 0.12 -4.48 -2.95
CA ALA A 98 -0.31 -5.51 -3.90
C ALA A 98 -1.73 -6.01 -3.61
N GLY A 99 -2.59 -6.04 -4.63
CA GLY A 99 -3.97 -6.47 -4.47
C GLY A 99 -4.71 -6.60 -5.78
N ILE A 100 -5.82 -7.33 -5.75
CA ILE A 100 -6.74 -7.53 -6.87
C ILE A 100 -8.19 -7.29 -6.43
N ASN A 101 -9.05 -7.05 -7.41
CA ASN A 101 -10.49 -6.92 -7.19
C ASN A 101 -11.23 -7.72 -8.27
N ILE A 102 -12.02 -8.71 -7.85
CA ILE A 102 -12.96 -9.46 -8.70
C ILE A 102 -14.35 -9.02 -8.31
N ARG A 103 -15.18 -8.70 -9.29
CA ARG A 103 -16.47 -8.04 -9.14
C ARG A 103 -17.58 -8.93 -9.68
N GLY A 104 -18.71 -8.97 -9.00
CA GLY A 104 -19.90 -9.69 -9.44
C GLY A 104 -20.89 -9.95 -8.31
N PRO A 105 -22.15 -10.29 -8.64
CA PRO A 105 -23.13 -10.80 -7.68
C PRO A 105 -22.61 -12.05 -6.99
N ILE A 106 -23.02 -12.27 -5.73
CA ILE A 106 -22.49 -13.39 -4.92
C ILE A 106 -22.84 -14.78 -5.48
N ASP A 107 -23.96 -14.89 -6.16
CA ASP A 107 -24.46 -16.13 -6.78
C ASP A 107 -23.79 -16.44 -8.14
N GLU A 108 -23.08 -15.47 -8.72
CA GLU A 108 -22.33 -15.63 -9.97
C GLU A 108 -20.82 -15.81 -9.73
N LEU A 109 -20.30 -15.36 -8.59
CA LEU A 109 -18.87 -15.46 -8.26
C LEU A 109 -18.51 -16.87 -7.84
N SER A 110 -17.43 -17.41 -8.41
CA SER A 110 -16.91 -18.71 -8.01
C SER A 110 -16.21 -18.65 -6.65
N TYR A 111 -16.16 -19.79 -5.96
CA TYR A 111 -15.34 -19.89 -4.74
C TYR A 111 -13.85 -19.67 -5.01
N GLU A 112 -13.38 -20.03 -6.20
CA GLU A 112 -12.00 -19.79 -6.63
C GLU A 112 -11.70 -18.29 -6.76
N ASP A 113 -12.64 -17.49 -7.27
CA ASP A 113 -12.51 -16.03 -7.32
C ASP A 113 -12.40 -15.43 -5.92
N PHE A 114 -13.25 -15.90 -5.00
CA PHE A 114 -13.17 -15.51 -3.60
C PHE A 114 -11.80 -15.83 -3.00
N LYS A 115 -11.34 -17.09 -3.11
CA LYS A 115 -10.04 -17.54 -2.60
C LYS A 115 -8.88 -16.73 -3.18
N LYS A 116 -8.88 -16.49 -4.49
CA LYS A 116 -7.84 -15.73 -5.17
C LYS A 116 -7.72 -14.30 -4.64
N VAL A 117 -8.87 -13.66 -4.37
CA VAL A 117 -8.88 -12.31 -3.76
C VAL A 117 -8.35 -12.36 -2.33
N GLN A 118 -8.79 -13.33 -1.49
CA GLN A 118 -8.29 -13.47 -0.12
C GLN A 118 -6.78 -13.73 -0.13
N GLN A 119 -6.31 -14.68 -0.89
CA GLN A 119 -4.90 -15.04 -0.98
C GLN A 119 -4.03 -13.86 -1.42
N THR A 120 -4.45 -13.12 -2.45
CA THR A 120 -3.65 -11.98 -2.91
C THR A 120 -3.66 -10.82 -1.93
N ASN A 121 -4.83 -10.47 -1.39
CA ASN A 121 -5.00 -9.25 -0.60
C ASN A 121 -4.68 -9.46 0.89
N VAL A 122 -5.01 -10.62 1.46
CA VAL A 122 -4.80 -10.90 2.89
C VAL A 122 -3.45 -11.57 3.12
N ASP A 123 -3.19 -12.74 2.50
CA ASP A 123 -1.90 -13.42 2.65
C ASP A 123 -0.78 -12.55 2.08
N GLY A 124 -1.03 -11.86 0.95
CA GLY A 124 -0.10 -10.91 0.33
C GLY A 124 0.18 -9.63 1.13
N THR A 125 -0.59 -9.36 2.21
CA THR A 125 -0.30 -8.34 3.22
C THR A 125 0.42 -8.96 4.42
N TRP A 126 -0.01 -10.14 4.84
CA TRP A 126 0.53 -10.83 6.01
C TRP A 126 1.97 -11.34 5.80
N LEU A 127 2.24 -12.01 4.67
CA LEU A 127 3.56 -12.59 4.38
C LEU A 127 4.69 -11.56 4.34
N PRO A 128 4.58 -10.42 3.61
CA PRO A 128 5.62 -9.40 3.66
C PRO A 128 5.76 -8.77 5.04
N SER A 129 4.66 -8.56 5.77
CA SER A 129 4.70 -8.04 7.14
C SER A 129 5.47 -9.00 8.05
N LYS A 130 5.15 -10.30 8.02
CA LYS A 130 5.87 -11.35 8.76
C LYS A 130 7.37 -11.34 8.44
N ALA A 131 7.73 -11.20 7.16
CA ALA A 131 9.10 -11.31 6.70
C ALA A 131 9.98 -10.12 7.12
N VAL A 132 9.45 -8.89 7.19
CA VAL A 132 10.22 -7.69 7.58
C VAL A 132 10.34 -7.51 9.09
N VAL A 133 9.38 -8.03 9.87
CA VAL A 133 9.30 -7.81 11.33
C VAL A 133 10.56 -8.23 12.08
N PRO A 134 11.23 -9.36 11.81
CA PRO A 134 12.48 -9.71 12.50
C PRO A 134 13.57 -8.64 12.34
N GLN A 135 13.73 -8.08 11.14
CA GLN A 135 14.70 -7.02 10.88
C GLN A 135 14.28 -5.70 11.57
N MET A 136 13.02 -5.32 11.49
CA MET A 136 12.51 -4.12 12.17
C MET A 136 12.62 -4.22 13.70
N LYS A 137 12.36 -5.39 14.29
CA LYS A 137 12.60 -5.64 15.72
C LYS A 137 14.07 -5.49 16.09
N LYS A 138 15.01 -6.03 15.29
CA LYS A 138 16.45 -5.85 15.48
C LYS A 138 16.86 -4.38 15.44
N GLN A 139 16.22 -3.58 14.56
CA GLN A 139 16.42 -2.14 14.44
C GLN A 139 15.74 -1.35 15.57
N ASN A 140 14.81 -1.97 16.32
CA ASN A 140 13.91 -1.32 17.27
C ASN A 140 13.17 -0.12 16.65
N SER A 141 12.79 -0.24 15.38
CA SER A 141 12.12 0.81 14.59
C SER A 141 11.55 0.22 13.31
N GLY A 142 10.40 0.69 12.88
CA GLY A 142 9.79 0.31 11.61
C GLY A 142 8.47 1.03 11.34
N ARG A 143 8.06 1.05 10.08
CA ARG A 143 6.78 1.60 9.61
C ARG A 143 6.15 0.60 8.65
N ILE A 144 5.00 0.04 9.00
CA ILE A 144 4.21 -0.83 8.12
C ILE A 144 2.95 -0.06 7.72
N ILE A 145 2.73 0.07 6.43
CA ILE A 145 1.59 0.79 5.85
C ILE A 145 0.82 -0.20 4.97
N ASN A 146 -0.39 -0.52 5.36
CA ASN A 146 -1.24 -1.44 4.62
C ASN A 146 -2.21 -0.67 3.73
N LEU A 147 -2.28 -1.00 2.43
CA LEU A 147 -3.29 -0.43 1.56
C LEU A 147 -4.60 -1.22 1.71
N ALA A 148 -5.47 -0.71 2.58
CA ALA A 148 -6.83 -1.21 2.74
C ALA A 148 -7.73 -0.67 1.61
N SER A 149 -8.88 -0.14 1.92
CA SER A 149 -9.84 0.54 1.04
C SER A 149 -10.94 1.15 1.90
N THR A 150 -11.66 2.14 1.39
CA THR A 150 -12.97 2.51 1.94
C THR A 150 -13.90 1.31 2.05
N LEU A 151 -13.81 0.34 1.12
CA LEU A 151 -14.58 -0.92 1.18
C LEU A 151 -14.12 -1.90 2.27
N GLY A 152 -13.08 -1.58 3.02
CA GLY A 152 -12.73 -2.26 4.26
C GLY A 152 -13.51 -1.77 5.48
N VAL A 153 -14.21 -0.63 5.36
CA VAL A 153 -14.98 0.02 6.45
C VAL A 153 -16.45 0.24 6.11
N VAL A 154 -16.79 0.26 4.82
CA VAL A 154 -18.19 0.33 4.33
C VAL A 154 -18.44 -0.73 3.26
N GLY A 155 -19.70 -1.11 3.05
CA GLY A 155 -20.09 -2.07 2.02
C GLY A 155 -20.38 -1.43 0.66
N LEU A 156 -20.20 -2.22 -0.40
CA LEU A 156 -20.68 -1.91 -1.75
C LEU A 156 -21.13 -3.20 -2.42
N ALA A 157 -22.30 -3.18 -3.04
CA ALA A 157 -22.84 -4.34 -3.77
C ALA A 157 -21.86 -4.84 -4.84
N ASN A 158 -21.87 -6.14 -5.09
CA ASN A 158 -21.02 -6.81 -6.09
C ASN A 158 -19.52 -6.70 -5.79
N ARG A 159 -19.14 -6.59 -4.51
CA ARG A 159 -17.74 -6.44 -4.05
C ARG A 159 -17.41 -7.36 -2.87
N THR A 160 -18.22 -8.37 -2.60
CA THR A 160 -18.08 -9.22 -1.42
C THR A 160 -16.67 -9.77 -1.21
N PRO A 161 -15.99 -10.39 -2.19
CA PRO A 161 -14.62 -10.89 -1.97
C PRO A 161 -13.64 -9.78 -1.62
N TYR A 162 -13.73 -8.66 -2.31
CA TYR A 162 -12.83 -7.53 -2.11
C TYR A 162 -13.06 -6.84 -0.76
N ALA A 163 -14.32 -6.50 -0.44
CA ALA A 163 -14.66 -5.86 0.83
C ALA A 163 -14.26 -6.74 2.03
N THR A 164 -14.53 -8.06 1.96
CA THR A 164 -14.07 -9.02 2.96
C THR A 164 -12.56 -8.97 3.15
N SER A 165 -11.79 -9.00 2.05
CA SER A 165 -10.32 -8.97 2.12
C SER A 165 -9.80 -7.65 2.71
N LYS A 166 -10.42 -6.52 2.35
CA LYS A 166 -10.00 -5.20 2.86
C LYS A 166 -10.42 -4.96 4.31
N GLY A 167 -11.56 -5.53 4.75
CA GLY A 167 -11.94 -5.61 6.15
C GLY A 167 -10.94 -6.43 6.98
N ALA A 168 -10.48 -7.56 6.45
CA ALA A 168 -9.43 -8.36 7.08
C ALA A 168 -8.12 -7.57 7.22
N VAL A 169 -7.69 -6.82 6.20
CA VAL A 169 -6.50 -5.95 6.26
C VAL A 169 -6.66 -4.84 7.30
N VAL A 170 -7.85 -4.24 7.42
CA VAL A 170 -8.17 -3.25 8.46
C VAL A 170 -7.95 -3.84 9.85
N GLN A 171 -8.49 -5.03 10.13
CA GLN A 171 -8.35 -5.64 11.46
C GLN A 171 -6.93 -6.17 11.71
N MET A 172 -6.27 -6.71 10.68
CA MET A 172 -4.85 -7.10 10.75
C MET A 172 -3.97 -5.89 11.12
N THR A 173 -4.25 -4.71 10.56
CA THR A 173 -3.52 -3.47 10.89
C THR A 173 -3.60 -3.16 12.38
N ARG A 174 -4.79 -3.24 12.97
CA ARG A 174 -5.00 -2.98 14.41
C ARG A 174 -4.28 -4.00 15.30
N ALA A 175 -4.38 -5.29 14.95
CA ALA A 175 -3.73 -6.35 15.72
C ALA A 175 -2.20 -6.20 15.68
N LEU A 176 -1.61 -6.02 14.50
CA LEU A 176 -0.16 -5.82 14.35
C LEU A 176 0.32 -4.54 15.02
N ALA A 177 -0.48 -3.48 15.04
CA ALA A 177 -0.12 -2.23 15.72
C ALA A 177 0.10 -2.45 17.22
N LEU A 178 -0.76 -3.22 17.87
CA LEU A 178 -0.64 -3.55 19.29
C LEU A 178 0.53 -4.50 19.56
N GLU A 179 0.70 -5.51 18.70
CA GLU A 179 1.76 -6.52 18.84
C GLU A 179 3.16 -5.92 18.67
N LEU A 180 3.31 -4.94 17.75
CA LEU A 180 4.62 -4.42 17.36
C LEU A 180 5.00 -3.10 18.05
N ALA A 181 4.07 -2.47 18.77
CA ALA A 181 4.31 -1.23 19.51
C ALA A 181 5.49 -1.31 20.50
N PRO A 182 5.71 -2.42 21.25
CA PRO A 182 6.86 -2.54 22.16
C PRO A 182 8.23 -2.46 21.46
N PHE A 183 8.26 -2.62 20.14
CA PHE A 183 9.48 -2.54 19.31
C PHE A 183 9.58 -1.24 18.54
N HIS A 184 8.80 -0.21 18.89
CA HIS A 184 8.73 1.09 18.19
C HIS A 184 8.40 0.96 16.68
N ILE A 185 7.65 -0.09 16.32
CA ILE A 185 7.13 -0.29 14.97
C ILE A 185 5.68 0.16 14.94
N THR A 186 5.34 1.12 14.07
CA THR A 186 3.95 1.52 13.86
C THR A 186 3.35 0.78 12.69
N VAL A 187 2.08 0.42 12.80
CA VAL A 187 1.32 -0.22 11.72
C VAL A 187 0.03 0.55 11.50
N ASN A 188 -0.14 1.07 10.29
CA ASN A 188 -1.31 1.88 9.92
C ASN A 188 -1.86 1.43 8.56
N ALA A 189 -3.08 1.81 8.24
CA ALA A 189 -3.65 1.59 6.93
C ALA A 189 -4.02 2.90 6.23
N ILE A 190 -3.83 2.93 4.92
CA ILE A 190 -4.46 3.91 4.04
C ILE A 190 -5.71 3.24 3.46
N CYS A 191 -6.83 3.96 3.48
CA CYS A 191 -8.12 3.53 2.94
C CYS A 191 -8.50 4.43 1.75
N PRO A 192 -8.01 4.15 0.53
CA PRO A 192 -8.35 4.95 -0.63
C PRO A 192 -9.81 4.75 -1.02
N GLY A 193 -10.44 5.85 -1.48
CA GLY A 193 -11.68 5.82 -2.23
C GLY A 193 -11.46 5.61 -3.72
N PRO A 194 -12.32 6.17 -4.58
CA PRO A 194 -12.22 6.05 -6.03
C PRO A 194 -11.04 6.87 -6.59
N PHE A 195 -9.94 6.21 -6.91
CA PHE A 195 -8.79 6.78 -7.63
C PHE A 195 -8.77 6.33 -9.09
N LEU A 196 -8.31 7.20 -9.99
CA LEU A 196 -8.15 6.88 -11.41
C LEU A 196 -6.88 6.03 -11.62
N THR A 197 -7.02 4.75 -11.38
CA THR A 197 -5.97 3.74 -11.60
C THR A 197 -6.26 2.95 -12.88
N ASP A 198 -5.28 2.18 -13.39
CA ASP A 198 -5.47 1.25 -14.51
C ASP A 198 -6.67 0.30 -14.29
N MET A 199 -6.98 -0.03 -13.04
CA MET A 199 -8.14 -0.86 -12.67
C MET A 199 -9.47 -0.14 -12.95
N ASN A 200 -9.50 1.18 -12.92
CA ASN A 200 -10.72 1.99 -13.04
C ASN A 200 -10.81 2.75 -14.39
N ILE A 201 -9.70 2.90 -15.13
CA ILE A 201 -9.69 3.51 -16.47
C ILE A 201 -10.74 2.87 -17.40
N PRO A 202 -10.91 1.54 -17.49
CA PRO A 202 -11.89 0.93 -18.39
C PRO A 202 -13.34 1.30 -18.10
N ILE A 203 -13.64 1.74 -16.87
CA ILE A 203 -15.02 2.05 -16.43
C ILE A 203 -15.22 3.55 -16.14
N LYS A 204 -14.20 4.39 -16.37
CA LYS A 204 -14.24 5.80 -15.94
C LYS A 204 -15.36 6.61 -16.63
N ASP A 205 -15.69 6.26 -17.86
CA ASP A 205 -16.67 6.97 -18.69
C ASP A 205 -18.06 6.30 -18.68
N ASP A 206 -18.22 5.15 -18.00
CA ASP A 206 -19.50 4.47 -17.84
C ASP A 206 -20.46 5.32 -16.99
N GLU A 207 -21.68 5.55 -17.45
CA GLU A 207 -22.67 6.40 -16.81
C GLU A 207 -23.09 5.90 -15.42
N ASN A 208 -23.18 4.57 -15.22
CA ASN A 208 -23.46 4.01 -13.91
C ASN A 208 -22.29 4.24 -12.94
N THR A 209 -21.06 4.10 -13.42
CA THR A 209 -19.85 4.38 -12.65
C THR A 209 -19.76 5.85 -12.26
N LYS A 210 -20.05 6.77 -13.19
CA LYS A 210 -20.12 8.21 -12.87
C LYS A 210 -21.18 8.48 -11.82
N LYS A 211 -22.39 7.95 -11.98
CA LYS A 211 -23.50 8.17 -11.06
C LYS A 211 -23.27 7.55 -9.67
N PHE A 212 -22.86 6.29 -9.58
CA PHE A 212 -22.83 5.53 -8.33
C PHE A 212 -21.46 5.52 -7.64
N ILE A 213 -20.38 5.87 -8.32
CA ILE A 213 -19.05 5.95 -7.74
C ILE A 213 -18.64 7.42 -7.61
N VAL A 214 -18.50 8.13 -8.74
CA VAL A 214 -18.02 9.52 -8.72
C VAL A 214 -19.08 10.47 -8.15
N GLY A 215 -20.34 10.31 -8.50
CA GLY A 215 -21.44 11.11 -7.94
C GLY A 215 -21.70 10.90 -6.44
N ALA A 216 -21.11 9.83 -5.86
CA ALA A 216 -21.10 9.62 -4.41
C ALA A 216 -19.88 10.27 -3.72
N VAL A 217 -18.88 10.75 -4.45
CA VAL A 217 -17.72 11.48 -3.92
C VAL A 217 -18.12 12.93 -3.67
N ALA A 218 -17.90 13.46 -2.47
CA ALA A 218 -18.25 14.85 -2.16
C ALA A 218 -17.47 15.87 -3.02
N LEU A 219 -16.25 15.53 -3.45
CA LEU A 219 -15.46 16.35 -4.37
C LEU A 219 -15.82 16.14 -5.85
N GLU A 220 -16.81 15.29 -6.17
CA GLU A 220 -17.38 15.04 -7.51
C GLU A 220 -16.34 14.69 -8.61
N ARG A 221 -15.26 14.06 -8.24
CA ARG A 221 -14.19 13.63 -9.16
C ARG A 221 -13.49 12.37 -8.69
N TRP A 222 -12.76 11.74 -9.59
CA TRP A 222 -11.77 10.74 -9.22
C TRP A 222 -10.59 11.36 -8.47
N GLY A 223 -10.04 10.63 -7.50
CA GLY A 223 -8.74 10.98 -6.93
C GLY A 223 -7.62 10.78 -7.95
N GLU A 224 -6.67 11.70 -7.97
CA GLU A 224 -5.44 11.60 -8.76
C GLU A 224 -4.37 10.82 -7.99
N LEU A 225 -3.54 10.03 -8.71
CA LEU A 225 -2.56 9.14 -8.08
C LEU A 225 -1.61 9.86 -7.12
N GLN A 226 -1.22 11.09 -7.43
CA GLN A 226 -0.35 11.91 -6.59
C GLN A 226 -0.96 12.31 -5.26
N GLU A 227 -2.29 12.33 -5.14
CA GLU A 227 -2.98 12.75 -3.90
C GLU A 227 -2.82 11.71 -2.77
N ILE A 228 -2.34 10.48 -3.07
CA ILE A 228 -2.02 9.48 -2.04
C ILE A 228 -0.64 9.70 -1.40
N GLN A 229 0.27 10.44 -2.07
CA GLN A 229 1.68 10.54 -1.69
C GLN A 229 1.87 11.15 -0.31
N GLY A 230 1.13 12.23 0.00
CA GLY A 230 1.25 12.93 1.28
C GLY A 230 0.97 12.03 2.49
N ALA A 231 -0.06 11.18 2.41
CA ALA A 231 -0.36 10.23 3.47
C ALA A 231 0.70 9.12 3.59
N ALA A 232 1.24 8.65 2.46
CA ALA A 232 2.33 7.67 2.47
C ALA A 232 3.58 8.23 3.14
N ILE A 233 3.99 9.46 2.81
CA ILE A 233 5.13 10.15 3.42
C ILE A 233 4.87 10.37 4.93
N TYR A 234 3.68 10.84 5.32
CA TYR A 234 3.31 11.03 6.72
C TYR A 234 3.48 9.73 7.51
N LEU A 235 2.82 8.65 7.08
CA LEU A 235 2.86 7.37 7.79
C LEU A 235 4.23 6.69 7.78
N ALA A 236 5.06 6.97 6.78
CA ALA A 236 6.42 6.43 6.67
C ALA A 236 7.45 7.17 7.55
N SER A 237 7.14 8.38 7.98
CA SER A 237 8.08 9.31 8.57
C SER A 237 8.01 9.40 10.11
N ALA A 238 8.88 10.22 10.69
CA ALA A 238 8.85 10.53 12.12
C ALA A 238 7.63 11.40 12.49
N ALA A 239 6.99 12.07 11.52
CA ALA A 239 5.78 12.87 11.75
C ALA A 239 4.59 12.04 12.27
N SER A 240 4.59 10.73 12.00
CA SER A 240 3.56 9.79 12.48
C SER A 240 4.02 8.92 13.66
N SER A 241 5.07 9.32 14.39
CA SER A 241 5.66 8.48 15.46
C SER A 241 4.68 8.12 16.59
N TYR A 242 3.59 8.88 16.75
CA TYR A 242 2.52 8.61 17.72
C TYR A 242 1.22 8.12 17.05
N THR A 243 1.31 7.67 15.79
CA THR A 243 0.17 7.15 15.01
C THR A 243 0.38 5.67 14.75
N THR A 244 -0.43 4.82 15.37
CA THR A 244 -0.44 3.36 15.13
C THR A 244 -1.86 2.81 15.26
N GLY A 245 -2.19 1.77 14.51
CA GLY A 245 -3.53 1.18 14.43
C GLY A 245 -4.57 2.04 13.70
N SER A 246 -4.14 3.16 13.09
CA SER A 246 -5.02 4.14 12.48
C SER A 246 -5.37 3.80 11.04
N LEU A 247 -6.54 4.27 10.62
CA LEU A 247 -7.04 4.18 9.25
C LEU A 247 -7.08 5.60 8.68
N ILE A 248 -6.25 5.89 7.70
CA ILE A 248 -6.23 7.19 7.01
C ILE A 248 -7.06 7.08 5.74
N THR A 249 -8.25 7.66 5.78
CA THR A 249 -9.15 7.66 4.62
C THR A 249 -8.81 8.81 3.68
N ILE A 250 -8.66 8.49 2.38
CA ILE A 250 -8.38 9.44 1.30
C ILE A 250 -9.36 9.12 0.17
N ASP A 251 -10.53 9.74 0.19
CA ASP A 251 -11.67 9.29 -0.62
C ASP A 251 -12.54 10.42 -1.18
N GLY A 252 -12.10 11.67 -1.03
CA GLY A 252 -12.85 12.82 -1.49
C GLY A 252 -14.21 12.99 -0.79
N GLY A 253 -14.36 12.42 0.42
CA GLY A 253 -15.60 12.46 1.20
C GLY A 253 -16.62 11.38 0.84
N TRP A 254 -16.23 10.33 0.13
CA TRP A 254 -17.11 9.23 -0.25
C TRP A 254 -17.71 8.50 0.94
N THR A 255 -16.97 8.35 2.04
CA THR A 255 -17.43 7.69 3.29
C THR A 255 -17.92 8.66 4.37
N ALA A 256 -17.98 9.95 4.09
CA ALA A 256 -18.41 10.97 5.07
C ALA A 256 -19.95 11.08 5.21
N ARG A 257 -20.70 10.06 4.85
CA ARG A 257 -22.17 10.01 4.85
C ARG A 257 -22.68 8.94 5.80
#